data_a5361e0f71f45ff43f34676ddff11a6b
#
_entry.id   a5361e0f71f45ff43f34676ddff11a6b
#
_cell.length_a   1.000
_cell.length_b   1.000
_cell.length_c   1.000
_cell.angle_alpha   90.00
_cell.angle_beta   90.00
_cell.angle_gamma   90.00
#
_symmetry.space_group_name_H-M   'P 1'
#
loop_
_entity.id
_entity.type
_entity.pdbx_description
1 polymer ?
#
loop_
_entity_poly.entity_id
_entity_poly.type
_entity_poly.pdbx_seq_one_letter_code
_entity_poly.pdbx_strand_id
1 'polypeptide(L)'
;MPDSAKALPQSSTAASRSGLTYALLAFVLWGLFPLYFHALADVPSIEVLAHRVIWSALLLAGWAAWRGRLGPILAEFGKPRRMGFYALTTVLISANWWIFIWAIQNGRVLEGSLGYYINPLVNVLLGVVFLHERLNPRQWLAIAIAAGAVLWLIAMKGVVPWVSLSLALSFGTYGLIRKMASFDAMLGLTVETLLLAPLALAGMAWWMSTGQASMGHLGVTTDLLLLAAGVVTVAPLLCFLEAGLRLKLATLGIVQYITPTMQFLLGVFVFHEHFDHERGVTFVLIWVALAIYTFDALRQHRMHPSAGEAE
;
A
#
# COMPACT_ATOMS: atom_id res chain seq x y z
N MET A 1 41.40 3.17 -40.96
CA MET A 1 40.65 3.76 -39.87
C MET A 1 39.58 2.76 -39.46
N PRO A 2 39.64 2.14 -38.30
CA PRO A 2 38.64 1.13 -37.90
C PRO A 2 37.48 1.86 -37.21
N ASP A 3 36.34 1.38 -37.60
CA ASP A 3 34.98 1.67 -37.19
C ASP A 3 34.81 1.52 -35.69
N SER A 4 34.56 2.60 -34.96
CA SER A 4 34.20 2.60 -33.57
C SER A 4 32.69 2.37 -33.45
N ALA A 5 32.27 1.10 -33.50
CA ALA A 5 30.94 0.71 -33.10
C ALA A 5 30.74 1.13 -31.63
N LYS A 6 30.02 2.24 -31.39
CA LYS A 6 29.54 2.63 -30.09
C LYS A 6 28.66 1.52 -29.55
N ALA A 7 29.20 0.71 -28.65
CA ALA A 7 28.42 -0.22 -27.85
C ALA A 7 27.38 0.57 -27.06
N LEU A 8 26.10 0.38 -27.38
CA LEU A 8 24.97 0.93 -26.62
C LEU A 8 25.05 0.42 -25.16
N PRO A 9 24.76 1.24 -24.17
CA PRO A 9 24.97 0.89 -22.77
C PRO A 9 24.07 -0.27 -22.36
N GLN A 10 24.69 -1.42 -22.07
CA GLN A 10 24.03 -2.62 -21.48
C GLN A 10 23.42 -2.32 -20.08
N SER A 11 23.56 -1.11 -19.55
CA SER A 11 23.09 -0.69 -18.23
C SER A 11 21.57 -0.55 -18.11
N SER A 12 20.83 -0.28 -19.19
CA SER A 12 19.38 -0.05 -19.12
C SER A 12 18.56 -1.32 -18.93
N THR A 13 18.97 -2.45 -19.54
CA THR A 13 18.25 -3.73 -19.41
C THR A 13 18.50 -4.41 -18.06
N ALA A 14 19.71 -4.34 -17.52
CA ALA A 14 20.04 -4.88 -16.20
C ALA A 14 19.34 -4.09 -15.07
N ALA A 15 19.32 -2.76 -15.15
CA ALA A 15 18.59 -1.90 -14.22
C ALA A 15 17.08 -2.16 -14.27
N SER A 16 16.50 -2.33 -15.46
CA SER A 16 15.08 -2.66 -15.61
C SER A 16 14.74 -4.06 -15.06
N ARG A 17 15.60 -5.06 -15.25
CA ARG A 17 15.40 -6.42 -14.68
C ARG A 17 15.47 -6.40 -13.15
N SER A 18 16.46 -5.74 -12.56
CA SER A 18 16.55 -5.61 -11.10
C SER A 18 15.36 -4.84 -10.53
N GLY A 19 14.91 -3.77 -11.20
CA GLY A 19 13.71 -3.03 -10.83
C GLY A 19 12.46 -3.91 -10.80
N LEU A 20 12.27 -4.76 -11.82
CA LEU A 20 11.16 -5.71 -11.86
C LEU A 20 11.24 -6.75 -10.73
N THR A 21 12.43 -7.26 -10.42
CA THR A 21 12.62 -8.18 -9.29
C THR A 21 12.22 -7.51 -7.96
N TYR A 22 12.65 -6.28 -7.72
CA TYR A 22 12.24 -5.54 -6.51
C TYR A 22 10.72 -5.28 -6.46
N ALA A 23 10.10 -4.93 -7.59
CA ALA A 23 8.65 -4.75 -7.65
C ALA A 23 7.90 -6.05 -7.34
N LEU A 24 8.31 -7.16 -7.96
CA LEU A 24 7.73 -8.47 -7.71
C LEU A 24 7.87 -8.87 -6.23
N LEU A 25 9.06 -8.71 -5.65
CA LEU A 25 9.28 -8.99 -4.22
C LEU A 25 8.37 -8.14 -3.33
N ALA A 26 8.28 -6.84 -3.58
CA ALA A 26 7.41 -5.95 -2.80
C ALA A 26 5.94 -6.39 -2.84
N PHE A 27 5.40 -6.59 -4.05
CA PHE A 27 3.99 -6.87 -4.23
C PHE A 27 3.61 -8.30 -3.84
N VAL A 28 4.52 -9.28 -3.98
CA VAL A 28 4.34 -10.64 -3.46
C VAL A 28 4.35 -10.63 -1.93
N LEU A 29 5.30 -9.95 -1.29
CA LEU A 29 5.34 -9.82 0.17
C LEU A 29 4.05 -9.18 0.71
N TRP A 30 3.56 -8.10 0.10
CA TRP A 30 2.27 -7.50 0.48
C TRP A 30 1.10 -8.43 0.18
N GLY A 31 1.16 -9.22 -0.88
CA GLY A 31 0.15 -10.23 -1.20
C GLY A 31 0.06 -11.34 -0.16
N LEU A 32 1.16 -11.66 0.52
CA LEU A 32 1.24 -12.66 1.59
C LEU A 32 0.86 -12.12 2.98
N PHE A 33 0.63 -10.82 3.15
CA PHE A 33 0.24 -10.24 4.44
C PHE A 33 -0.97 -10.92 5.10
N PRO A 34 -2.00 -11.38 4.39
CA PRO A 34 -3.09 -12.11 5.02
C PRO A 34 -2.63 -13.33 5.80
N LEU A 35 -1.65 -14.10 5.31
CA LEU A 35 -1.11 -15.26 6.03
C LEU A 35 -0.46 -14.84 7.36
N TYR A 36 0.34 -13.77 7.33
CA TYR A 36 1.00 -13.26 8.51
C TYR A 36 0.01 -12.72 9.55
N PHE A 37 -0.97 -11.89 9.15
CA PHE A 37 -1.93 -11.33 10.09
C PHE A 37 -2.95 -12.35 10.58
N HIS A 38 -3.27 -13.37 9.78
CA HIS A 38 -4.09 -14.50 10.21
C HIS A 38 -3.38 -15.35 11.28
N ALA A 39 -2.06 -15.54 11.17
CA ALA A 39 -1.26 -16.20 12.19
C ALA A 39 -1.21 -15.42 13.53
N LEU A 40 -1.62 -14.17 13.55
CA LEU A 40 -1.75 -13.29 14.72
C LEU A 40 -3.24 -13.03 15.06
N ALA A 41 -4.18 -13.92 14.65
CA ALA A 41 -5.61 -13.70 14.87
C ALA A 41 -6.02 -13.63 16.36
N ASP A 42 -5.26 -14.29 17.23
CA ASP A 42 -5.50 -14.27 18.69
C ASP A 42 -4.97 -12.98 19.37
N VAL A 43 -4.22 -12.15 18.65
CA VAL A 43 -3.68 -10.87 19.15
C VAL A 43 -4.61 -9.74 18.70
N PRO A 44 -5.06 -8.83 19.60
CA PRO A 44 -5.87 -7.68 19.20
C PRO A 44 -5.22 -6.88 18.06
N SER A 45 -5.99 -6.55 17.02
CA SER A 45 -5.49 -5.87 15.81
C SER A 45 -4.74 -4.57 16.11
N ILE A 46 -5.16 -3.86 17.16
CA ILE A 46 -4.52 -2.63 17.60
C ILE A 46 -3.15 -2.88 18.24
N GLU A 47 -2.98 -4.01 18.95
CA GLU A 47 -1.70 -4.42 19.51
C GLU A 47 -0.74 -4.86 18.38
N VAL A 48 -1.23 -5.61 17.38
CA VAL A 48 -0.45 -5.94 16.18
C VAL A 48 0.02 -4.67 15.47
N LEU A 49 -0.86 -3.67 15.33
CA LEU A 49 -0.49 -2.37 14.77
C LEU A 49 0.59 -1.67 15.61
N ALA A 50 0.46 -1.67 16.94
CA ALA A 50 1.45 -1.05 17.83
C ALA A 50 2.84 -1.69 17.66
N HIS A 51 2.93 -3.02 17.68
CA HIS A 51 4.18 -3.74 17.38
C HIS A 51 4.74 -3.40 16.02
N ARG A 52 3.89 -3.38 14.99
CA ARG A 52 4.28 -3.00 13.63
C ARG A 52 4.91 -1.61 13.58
N VAL A 53 4.31 -0.63 14.28
CA VAL A 53 4.81 0.74 14.34
C VAL A 53 6.14 0.81 15.11
N ILE A 54 6.21 0.24 16.32
CA ILE A 54 7.38 0.30 17.19
C ILE A 54 8.60 -0.32 16.49
N TRP A 55 8.47 -1.54 15.99
CA TRP A 55 9.57 -2.24 15.34
C TRP A 55 9.97 -1.60 14.01
N SER A 56 9.00 -1.06 13.25
CA SER A 56 9.31 -0.28 12.03
C SER A 56 10.04 1.02 12.35
N ALA A 57 9.60 1.74 13.39
CA ALA A 57 10.27 2.98 13.82
C ALA A 57 11.72 2.72 14.21
N LEU A 58 11.99 1.65 14.97
CA LEU A 58 13.34 1.24 15.36
C LEU A 58 14.21 0.89 14.14
N LEU A 59 13.70 0.10 13.22
CA LEU A 59 14.42 -0.28 11.99
C LEU A 59 14.70 0.92 11.09
N LEU A 60 13.72 1.78 10.87
CA LEU A 60 13.85 2.96 10.01
C LEU A 60 14.77 4.01 10.64
N ALA A 61 14.66 4.25 11.95
CA ALA A 61 15.56 5.15 12.68
C ALA A 61 16.99 4.61 12.69
N GLY A 62 17.18 3.31 12.94
CA GLY A 62 18.49 2.65 12.89
C GLY A 62 19.12 2.74 11.51
N TRP A 63 18.34 2.47 10.45
CA TRP A 63 18.80 2.65 9.07
C TRP A 63 19.16 4.11 8.76
N ALA A 64 18.33 5.06 9.19
CA ALA A 64 18.58 6.49 9.00
C ALA A 64 19.84 6.96 9.75
N ALA A 65 20.07 6.45 10.96
CA ALA A 65 21.30 6.70 11.73
C ALA A 65 22.53 6.20 10.98
N TRP A 66 22.48 4.95 10.53
CA TRP A 66 23.57 4.34 9.78
C TRP A 66 23.91 5.09 8.48
N ARG A 67 22.90 5.63 7.79
CA ARG A 67 23.04 6.43 6.57
C ARG A 67 23.36 7.91 6.83
N GLY A 68 23.49 8.36 8.07
CA GLY A 68 23.70 9.77 8.42
C GLY A 68 22.51 10.68 8.08
N ARG A 69 21.30 10.13 7.97
CA ARG A 69 20.08 10.86 7.58
C ARG A 69 19.16 11.25 8.74
N LEU A 70 19.57 11.03 9.99
CA LEU A 70 18.77 11.44 11.16
C LEU A 70 18.54 12.96 11.22
N GLY A 71 19.57 13.76 10.94
CA GLY A 71 19.46 15.22 10.95
C GLY A 71 18.32 15.77 10.07
N PRO A 72 18.25 15.42 8.77
CA PRO A 72 17.14 15.77 7.91
C PRO A 72 15.76 15.34 8.40
N ILE A 73 15.66 14.13 9.01
CA ILE A 73 14.41 13.60 9.56
C ILE A 73 13.98 14.43 10.79
N LEU A 74 14.89 14.67 11.73
CA LEU A 74 14.61 15.48 12.93
C LEU A 74 14.28 16.93 12.59
N ALA A 75 14.89 17.49 11.55
CA ALA A 75 14.59 18.82 11.07
C ALA A 75 13.16 18.98 10.55
N GLU A 76 12.49 17.91 10.12
CA GLU A 76 11.07 17.98 9.72
C GLU A 76 10.17 18.30 10.91
N PHE A 77 10.48 17.81 12.11
CA PHE A 77 9.68 18.08 13.33
C PHE A 77 9.67 19.57 13.72
N GLY A 78 10.66 20.35 13.29
CA GLY A 78 10.70 21.81 13.46
C GLY A 78 9.86 22.59 12.45
N LYS A 79 9.13 21.95 11.52
CA LYS A 79 8.38 22.61 10.45
C LYS A 79 6.86 22.47 10.69
N PRO A 80 6.18 23.37 11.42
CA PRO A 80 4.81 23.16 11.89
C PRO A 80 3.80 22.94 10.76
N ARG A 81 3.95 23.62 9.63
CA ARG A 81 3.07 23.44 8.47
C ARG A 81 3.21 22.03 7.88
N ARG A 82 4.44 21.49 7.77
CA ARG A 82 4.68 20.14 7.27
C ARG A 82 4.23 19.08 8.28
N MET A 83 4.40 19.36 9.58
CA MET A 83 3.91 18.48 10.64
C MET A 83 2.39 18.28 10.61
N GLY A 84 1.60 19.30 10.25
CA GLY A 84 0.17 19.14 10.02
C GLY A 84 -0.15 18.13 8.91
N PHE A 85 0.58 18.17 7.80
CA PHE A 85 0.45 17.18 6.74
C PHE A 85 0.90 15.78 7.20
N TYR A 86 2.04 15.67 7.90
CA TYR A 86 2.49 14.40 8.44
C TYR A 86 1.52 13.80 9.45
N ALA A 87 0.94 14.61 10.34
CA ALA A 87 -0.06 14.14 11.29
C ALA A 87 -1.29 13.56 10.58
N LEU A 88 -1.79 14.27 9.54
CA LEU A 88 -2.93 13.80 8.76
C LEU A 88 -2.61 12.51 8.00
N THR A 89 -1.44 12.43 7.34
CA THR A 89 -1.02 11.23 6.64
C THR A 89 -0.76 10.07 7.59
N THR A 90 -0.23 10.33 8.80
CA THR A 90 -0.07 9.32 9.86
C THR A 90 -1.41 8.73 10.29
N VAL A 91 -2.42 9.56 10.53
CA VAL A 91 -3.77 9.09 10.87
C VAL A 91 -4.37 8.25 9.75
N LEU A 92 -4.28 8.70 8.50
CA LEU A 92 -4.83 7.99 7.36
C LEU A 92 -4.16 6.63 7.13
N ILE A 93 -2.82 6.58 7.19
CA ILE A 93 -2.11 5.33 6.94
C ILE A 93 -2.22 4.36 8.11
N SER A 94 -2.23 4.83 9.36
CA SER A 94 -2.42 3.98 10.53
C SER A 94 -3.84 3.41 10.59
N ALA A 95 -4.86 4.21 10.27
CA ALA A 95 -6.23 3.75 10.14
C ALA A 95 -6.35 2.68 9.02
N ASN A 96 -5.74 2.93 7.86
CA ASN A 96 -5.68 1.97 6.76
C ASN A 96 -5.05 0.64 7.20
N TRP A 97 -3.91 0.69 7.86
CA TRP A 97 -3.23 -0.50 8.35
C TRP A 97 -4.04 -1.25 9.40
N TRP A 98 -4.64 -0.55 10.35
CA TRP A 98 -5.49 -1.14 11.36
C TRP A 98 -6.72 -1.83 10.76
N ILE A 99 -7.44 -1.14 9.85
CA ILE A 99 -8.61 -1.70 9.16
C ILE A 99 -8.22 -2.96 8.39
N PHE A 100 -7.05 -2.97 7.71
CA PHE A 100 -6.58 -4.13 6.98
C PHE A 100 -6.27 -5.31 7.91
N ILE A 101 -5.51 -5.08 9.00
CA ILE A 101 -5.21 -6.12 10.00
C ILE A 101 -6.52 -6.68 10.57
N TRP A 102 -7.41 -5.79 11.00
CA TRP A 102 -8.71 -6.15 11.54
C TRP A 102 -9.53 -6.97 10.53
N ALA A 103 -9.57 -6.59 9.28
CA ALA A 103 -10.30 -7.30 8.24
C ALA A 103 -9.79 -8.73 8.06
N ILE A 104 -8.47 -8.93 8.02
CA ILE A 104 -7.86 -10.25 7.90
C ILE A 104 -8.22 -11.13 9.11
N GLN A 105 -8.08 -10.60 10.33
CA GLN A 105 -8.39 -11.32 11.56
C GLN A 105 -9.87 -11.68 11.70
N ASN A 106 -10.76 -10.95 11.02
CA ASN A 106 -12.21 -11.18 11.03
C ASN A 106 -12.74 -11.90 9.77
N GLY A 107 -11.88 -12.57 8.99
CA GLY A 107 -12.30 -13.35 7.82
C GLY A 107 -12.88 -12.47 6.70
N ARG A 108 -12.32 -11.26 6.48
CA ARG A 108 -12.73 -10.31 5.43
C ARG A 108 -11.61 -10.01 4.45
N VAL A 109 -10.80 -11.01 4.11
CA VAL A 109 -9.66 -10.89 3.18
C VAL A 109 -10.13 -10.43 1.80
N LEU A 110 -11.27 -10.98 1.34
CA LEU A 110 -11.88 -10.60 0.05
C LEU A 110 -12.27 -9.11 0.01
N GLU A 111 -12.79 -8.56 1.11
CA GLU A 111 -13.09 -7.13 1.19
C GLU A 111 -11.81 -6.29 1.17
N GLY A 112 -10.74 -6.74 1.82
CA GLY A 112 -9.42 -6.12 1.75
C GLY A 112 -8.87 -6.09 0.33
N SER A 113 -8.90 -7.22 -0.35
CA SER A 113 -8.51 -7.36 -1.76
C SER A 113 -9.31 -6.42 -2.68
N LEU A 114 -10.65 -6.38 -2.52
CA LEU A 114 -11.54 -5.51 -3.29
C LEU A 114 -11.16 -4.03 -3.09
N GLY A 115 -10.84 -3.61 -1.86
CA GLY A 115 -10.40 -2.25 -1.57
C GLY A 115 -9.14 -1.86 -2.34
N TYR A 116 -8.15 -2.73 -2.39
CA TYR A 116 -6.92 -2.47 -3.16
C TYR A 116 -7.13 -2.53 -4.68
N TYR A 117 -8.09 -3.31 -5.18
CA TYR A 117 -8.48 -3.23 -6.60
C TYR A 117 -9.19 -1.91 -6.94
N ILE A 118 -10.02 -1.38 -6.06
CA ILE A 118 -10.74 -0.11 -6.28
C ILE A 118 -9.78 1.09 -6.16
N ASN A 119 -8.71 0.99 -5.38
CA ASN A 119 -7.83 2.10 -5.04
C ASN A 119 -7.31 2.92 -6.24
N PRO A 120 -6.85 2.34 -7.37
CA PRO A 120 -6.43 3.13 -8.54
C PRO A 120 -7.54 4.01 -9.10
N LEU A 121 -8.79 3.54 -9.09
CA LEU A 121 -9.95 4.31 -9.58
C LEU A 121 -10.33 5.44 -8.61
N VAL A 122 -10.19 5.19 -7.30
CA VAL A 122 -10.32 6.24 -6.27
C VAL A 122 -9.24 7.30 -6.44
N ASN A 123 -7.98 6.91 -6.69
CA ASN A 123 -6.89 7.86 -6.95
C ASN A 123 -7.21 8.77 -8.14
N VAL A 124 -7.75 8.21 -9.22
CA VAL A 124 -8.16 8.98 -10.40
C VAL A 124 -9.29 9.96 -10.07
N LEU A 125 -10.31 9.51 -9.33
CA LEU A 125 -11.41 10.36 -8.90
C LEU A 125 -10.92 11.51 -8.01
N LEU A 126 -10.03 11.23 -7.06
CA LEU A 126 -9.39 12.25 -6.23
C LEU A 126 -8.54 13.23 -7.06
N GLY A 127 -7.85 12.75 -8.10
CA GLY A 127 -7.13 13.58 -9.07
C GLY A 127 -8.05 14.56 -9.78
N VAL A 128 -9.23 14.12 -10.21
CA VAL A 128 -10.25 15.01 -10.83
C VAL A 128 -10.74 16.06 -9.84
N VAL A 129 -11.13 15.62 -8.64
CA VAL A 129 -11.79 16.51 -7.65
C VAL A 129 -10.81 17.53 -7.08
N PHE A 130 -9.61 17.13 -6.73
CA PHE A 130 -8.65 17.98 -5.99
C PHE A 130 -7.55 18.58 -6.86
N LEU A 131 -7.13 17.88 -7.92
CA LEU A 131 -6.06 18.34 -8.81
C LEU A 131 -6.61 18.88 -10.13
N HIS A 132 -7.94 18.86 -10.32
CA HIS A 132 -8.63 19.29 -11.53
C HIS A 132 -8.12 18.58 -12.80
N GLU A 133 -7.69 17.32 -12.65
CA GLU A 133 -7.26 16.48 -13.77
C GLU A 133 -8.45 16.20 -14.70
N ARG A 134 -8.23 16.28 -16.01
CA ARG A 134 -9.29 16.02 -17.00
C ARG A 134 -9.22 14.56 -17.43
N LEU A 135 -10.35 13.87 -17.32
CA LEU A 135 -10.47 12.49 -17.75
C LEU A 135 -11.02 12.42 -19.18
N ASN A 136 -10.54 11.43 -19.91
CA ASN A 136 -11.14 11.05 -21.18
C ASN A 136 -12.39 10.15 -20.97
N PRO A 137 -13.23 9.94 -22.00
CA PRO A 137 -14.44 9.15 -21.90
C PRO A 137 -14.22 7.69 -21.42
N ARG A 138 -13.07 7.08 -21.74
CA ARG A 138 -12.76 5.70 -21.33
C ARG A 138 -12.49 5.61 -19.84
N GLN A 139 -11.77 6.59 -19.28
CA GLN A 139 -11.51 6.67 -17.85
C GLN A 139 -12.80 6.92 -17.06
N TRP A 140 -13.70 7.77 -17.57
CA TRP A 140 -15.04 7.94 -17.02
C TRP A 140 -15.86 6.65 -17.06
N LEU A 141 -15.80 5.89 -18.17
CA LEU A 141 -16.45 4.58 -18.28
C LEU A 141 -15.92 3.60 -17.23
N ALA A 142 -14.61 3.53 -17.03
CA ALA A 142 -14.01 2.68 -16.01
C ALA A 142 -14.49 3.03 -14.59
N ILE A 143 -14.54 4.33 -14.25
CA ILE A 143 -15.06 4.80 -12.97
C ILE A 143 -16.56 4.46 -12.83
N ALA A 144 -17.35 4.66 -13.86
CA ALA A 144 -18.79 4.36 -13.84
C ALA A 144 -19.05 2.86 -13.64
N ILE A 145 -18.29 1.98 -14.32
CA ILE A 145 -18.37 0.51 -14.12
C ILE A 145 -18.01 0.14 -12.69
N ALA A 146 -16.92 0.70 -12.13
CA ALA A 146 -16.51 0.41 -10.76
C ALA A 146 -17.52 0.90 -9.72
N ALA A 147 -18.07 2.10 -9.91
CA ALA A 147 -19.15 2.61 -9.07
C ALA A 147 -20.40 1.73 -9.17
N GLY A 148 -20.77 1.32 -10.37
CA GLY A 148 -21.86 0.38 -10.62
C GLY A 148 -21.65 -0.97 -9.92
N ALA A 149 -20.43 -1.50 -9.93
CA ALA A 149 -20.07 -2.74 -9.25
C ALA A 149 -20.25 -2.64 -7.72
N VAL A 150 -19.84 -1.53 -7.12
CA VAL A 150 -20.03 -1.28 -5.68
C VAL A 150 -21.51 -1.12 -5.34
N LEU A 151 -22.25 -0.34 -6.14
CA LEU A 151 -23.69 -0.16 -5.96
C LEU A 151 -24.48 -1.46 -6.15
N TRP A 152 -24.08 -2.29 -7.12
CA TRP A 152 -24.61 -3.65 -7.29
C TRP A 152 -24.43 -4.48 -6.02
N LEU A 153 -23.22 -4.52 -5.48
CA LEU A 153 -22.93 -5.28 -4.25
C LEU A 153 -23.79 -4.80 -3.07
N ILE A 154 -23.94 -3.47 -2.92
CA ILE A 154 -24.79 -2.88 -1.88
C ILE A 154 -26.26 -3.26 -2.08
N ALA A 155 -26.76 -3.16 -3.31
CA ALA A 155 -28.16 -3.47 -3.64
C ALA A 155 -28.49 -4.95 -3.39
N MET A 156 -27.58 -5.86 -3.73
CA MET A 156 -27.79 -7.29 -3.58
C MET A 156 -27.60 -7.78 -2.15
N LYS A 157 -26.62 -7.23 -1.43
CA LYS A 157 -26.30 -7.67 -0.05
C LYS A 157 -27.00 -6.88 1.03
N GLY A 158 -27.53 -5.70 0.71
CA GLY A 158 -28.10 -4.80 1.71
C GLY A 158 -27.06 -4.19 2.67
N VAL A 159 -25.76 -4.41 2.43
CA VAL A 159 -24.67 -3.98 3.33
C VAL A 159 -23.59 -3.25 2.54
N VAL A 160 -23.19 -2.09 3.04
CA VAL A 160 -22.08 -1.32 2.46
C VAL A 160 -20.76 -2.06 2.70
N PRO A 161 -19.92 -2.28 1.65
CA PRO A 161 -18.60 -2.89 1.80
C PRO A 161 -17.62 -1.88 2.42
N TRP A 162 -17.84 -1.54 3.69
CA TRP A 162 -17.14 -0.45 4.37
C TRP A 162 -15.63 -0.67 4.48
N VAL A 163 -15.18 -1.94 4.64
CA VAL A 163 -13.75 -2.27 4.66
C VAL A 163 -13.10 -1.88 3.35
N SER A 164 -13.66 -2.34 2.22
CA SER A 164 -13.12 -2.04 0.89
C SER A 164 -13.07 -0.54 0.61
N LEU A 165 -14.16 0.16 0.91
CA LEU A 165 -14.26 1.61 0.69
C LEU A 165 -13.31 2.39 1.63
N SER A 166 -13.24 2.01 2.91
CA SER A 166 -12.34 2.66 3.86
C SER A 166 -10.87 2.48 3.48
N LEU A 167 -10.48 1.27 3.05
CA LEU A 167 -9.12 1.01 2.57
C LEU A 167 -8.79 1.83 1.32
N ALA A 168 -9.69 1.83 0.33
CA ALA A 168 -9.47 2.58 -0.91
C ALA A 168 -9.41 4.09 -0.67
N LEU A 169 -10.33 4.64 0.13
CA LEU A 169 -10.40 6.08 0.41
C LEU A 169 -9.24 6.55 1.30
N SER A 170 -8.92 5.83 2.38
CA SER A 170 -7.82 6.21 3.28
C SER A 170 -6.47 6.18 2.56
N PHE A 171 -6.19 5.13 1.79
CA PHE A 171 -4.94 5.02 1.05
C PHE A 171 -4.87 5.99 -0.13
N GLY A 172 -5.97 6.18 -0.85
CA GLY A 172 -6.07 7.17 -1.94
C GLY A 172 -5.85 8.59 -1.44
N THR A 173 -6.53 8.98 -0.35
CA THR A 173 -6.36 10.31 0.26
C THR A 173 -4.94 10.51 0.81
N TYR A 174 -4.37 9.48 1.45
CA TYR A 174 -2.96 9.47 1.86
C TYR A 174 -2.03 9.76 0.67
N GLY A 175 -2.20 9.04 -0.44
CA GLY A 175 -1.42 9.24 -1.66
C GLY A 175 -1.57 10.64 -2.25
N LEU A 176 -2.79 11.17 -2.29
CA LEU A 176 -3.07 12.53 -2.76
C LEU A 176 -2.34 13.59 -1.92
N ILE A 177 -2.44 13.51 -0.59
CA ILE A 177 -1.80 14.48 0.32
C ILE A 177 -0.28 14.42 0.16
N ARG A 178 0.30 13.22 0.06
CA ARG A 178 1.74 13.08 -0.17
C ARG A 178 2.19 13.66 -1.50
N LYS A 179 1.42 13.47 -2.58
CA LYS A 179 1.66 14.08 -3.90
C LYS A 179 1.63 15.60 -3.81
N MET A 180 0.62 16.17 -3.15
CA MET A 180 0.48 17.63 -2.99
C MET A 180 1.60 18.25 -2.13
N ALA A 181 2.04 17.54 -1.09
CA ALA A 181 3.10 18.00 -0.19
C ALA A 181 4.52 17.74 -0.72
N SER A 182 4.66 17.01 -1.83
CA SER A 182 5.95 16.63 -2.45
C SER A 182 6.93 16.01 -1.45
N PHE A 183 6.44 15.09 -0.62
CA PHE A 183 7.26 14.43 0.38
C PHE A 183 8.14 13.33 -0.24
N ASP A 184 9.40 13.29 0.17
CA ASP A 184 10.26 12.12 -0.04
C ASP A 184 9.62 10.90 0.62
N ALA A 185 9.56 9.77 -0.12
CA ALA A 185 8.81 8.60 0.31
C ALA A 185 9.40 7.99 1.60
N MET A 186 10.74 7.88 1.67
CA MET A 186 11.43 7.26 2.79
C MET A 186 11.44 8.16 4.02
N LEU A 187 11.74 9.45 3.82
CA LEU A 187 11.72 10.44 4.89
C LEU A 187 10.31 10.58 5.46
N GLY A 188 9.28 10.66 4.61
CA GLY A 188 7.91 10.77 5.05
C GLY A 188 7.45 9.57 5.88
N LEU A 189 7.70 8.35 5.40
CA LEU A 189 7.36 7.14 6.15
C LEU A 189 8.05 7.09 7.52
N THR A 190 9.33 7.48 7.56
CA THR A 190 10.08 7.50 8.83
C THR A 190 9.49 8.52 9.81
N VAL A 191 9.15 9.73 9.35
CA VAL A 191 8.51 10.75 10.18
C VAL A 191 7.13 10.29 10.67
N GLU A 192 6.30 9.72 9.78
CA GLU A 192 4.97 9.18 10.12
C GLU A 192 5.06 8.08 11.17
N THR A 193 6.00 7.14 11.03
CA THR A 193 6.20 6.06 12.02
C THR A 193 6.71 6.60 13.36
N LEU A 194 7.64 7.56 13.34
CA LEU A 194 8.14 8.21 14.56
C LEU A 194 7.07 9.05 15.26
N LEU A 195 6.16 9.68 14.52
CA LEU A 195 5.00 10.39 15.10
C LEU A 195 4.04 9.44 15.82
N LEU A 196 3.82 8.26 15.26
CA LEU A 196 2.90 7.28 15.84
C LEU A 196 3.57 6.47 16.97
N ALA A 197 4.90 6.33 16.97
CA ALA A 197 5.65 5.52 17.93
C ALA A 197 5.39 5.86 19.41
N PRO A 198 5.31 7.13 19.85
CA PRO A 198 4.98 7.45 21.24
C PRO A 198 3.62 6.93 21.68
N LEU A 199 2.60 7.03 20.80
CA LEU A 199 1.26 6.51 21.09
C LEU A 199 1.27 4.97 21.15
N ALA A 200 1.97 4.33 20.23
CA ALA A 200 2.13 2.87 20.22
C ALA A 200 2.88 2.37 21.48
N LEU A 201 3.93 3.07 21.90
CA LEU A 201 4.67 2.77 23.13
C LEU A 201 3.83 2.97 24.38
N ALA A 202 3.03 4.05 24.44
CA ALA A 202 2.12 4.29 25.56
C ALA A 202 1.04 3.20 25.66
N GLY A 203 0.45 2.80 24.50
CA GLY A 203 -0.49 1.69 24.45
C GLY A 203 0.14 0.37 24.91
N MET A 204 1.35 0.07 24.45
CA MET A 204 2.08 -1.13 24.86
C MET A 204 2.38 -1.12 26.37
N ALA A 205 2.86 -0.01 26.90
CA ALA A 205 3.12 0.14 28.33
C ALA A 205 1.84 -0.05 29.17
N TRP A 206 0.73 0.48 28.69
CA TRP A 206 -0.59 0.27 29.31
C TRP A 206 -0.99 -1.20 29.33
N TRP A 207 -0.96 -1.91 28.19
CA TRP A 207 -1.32 -3.33 28.13
C TRP A 207 -0.41 -4.19 29.01
N MET A 208 0.90 -3.91 29.02
CA MET A 208 1.86 -4.61 29.90
C MET A 208 1.54 -4.36 31.38
N SER A 209 1.23 -3.12 31.78
CA SER A 209 0.94 -2.78 33.17
C SER A 209 -0.38 -3.36 33.69
N THR A 210 -1.35 -3.59 32.77
CA THR A 210 -2.67 -4.17 33.08
C THR A 210 -2.72 -5.68 32.90
N GLY A 211 -1.63 -6.32 32.45
CA GLY A 211 -1.59 -7.76 32.14
C GLY A 211 -2.41 -8.16 30.93
N GLN A 212 -2.74 -7.21 30.06
CA GLN A 212 -3.53 -7.43 28.85
C GLN A 212 -2.68 -7.59 27.58
N ALA A 213 -1.35 -7.45 27.69
CA ALA A 213 -0.45 -7.63 26.55
C ALA A 213 -0.46 -9.08 26.07
N SER A 214 -0.55 -9.31 24.79
CA SER A 214 -0.45 -10.65 24.19
C SER A 214 0.98 -11.17 24.20
N MET A 215 1.96 -10.27 24.04
CA MET A 215 3.37 -10.61 24.05
C MET A 215 3.78 -11.20 25.40
N GLY A 216 4.46 -12.35 25.38
CA GLY A 216 4.84 -13.12 26.58
C GLY A 216 3.75 -14.02 27.17
N HIS A 217 2.51 -13.98 26.62
CA HIS A 217 1.37 -14.76 27.16
C HIS A 217 0.80 -15.78 26.17
N LEU A 218 0.93 -15.57 24.85
CA LEU A 218 0.37 -16.45 23.81
C LEU A 218 1.41 -17.43 23.22
N GLY A 219 2.63 -17.44 23.74
CA GLY A 219 3.70 -18.35 23.35
C GLY A 219 4.74 -17.76 22.40
N VAL A 220 5.87 -18.46 22.32
CA VAL A 220 7.09 -17.99 21.65
C VAL A 220 6.86 -17.70 20.16
N THR A 221 6.03 -18.49 19.49
CA THR A 221 5.72 -18.26 18.05
C THR A 221 5.05 -16.90 17.84
N THR A 222 4.06 -16.56 18.66
CA THR A 222 3.38 -15.25 18.61
C THR A 222 4.34 -14.12 18.91
N ASP A 223 5.19 -14.27 19.92
CA ASP A 223 6.20 -13.26 20.26
C ASP A 223 7.17 -13.01 19.11
N LEU A 224 7.67 -14.06 18.46
CA LEU A 224 8.55 -13.95 17.30
C LEU A 224 7.85 -13.28 16.11
N LEU A 225 6.58 -13.59 15.87
CA LEU A 225 5.80 -12.93 14.83
C LEU A 225 5.60 -11.44 15.16
N LEU A 226 5.29 -11.08 16.40
CA LEU A 226 5.15 -9.68 16.81
C LEU A 226 6.47 -8.92 16.67
N LEU A 227 7.63 -9.52 17.03
CA LEU A 227 8.96 -8.94 16.79
C LEU A 227 9.25 -8.76 15.29
N ALA A 228 8.85 -9.74 14.47
CA ALA A 228 9.03 -9.69 13.01
C ALA A 228 8.20 -8.59 12.33
N ALA A 229 7.19 -8.01 12.99
CA ALA A 229 6.26 -7.03 12.42
C ALA A 229 6.95 -5.83 11.75
N GLY A 230 8.07 -5.39 12.30
CA GLY A 230 8.88 -4.31 11.70
C GLY A 230 9.50 -4.73 10.37
N VAL A 231 10.13 -5.91 10.33
CA VAL A 231 10.75 -6.44 9.10
C VAL A 231 9.69 -6.69 8.03
N VAL A 232 8.57 -7.33 8.41
CA VAL A 232 7.43 -7.60 7.53
C VAL A 232 6.90 -6.30 6.92
N THR A 233 6.91 -5.19 7.67
CA THR A 233 6.47 -3.88 7.19
C THR A 233 7.53 -3.20 6.30
N VAL A 234 8.77 -3.15 6.75
CA VAL A 234 9.83 -2.33 6.13
C VAL A 234 10.41 -3.00 4.88
N ALA A 235 10.56 -4.33 4.86
CA ALA A 235 11.17 -5.03 3.73
C ALA A 235 10.44 -4.80 2.39
N PRO A 236 9.11 -5.00 2.27
CA PRO A 236 8.42 -4.74 1.01
C PRO A 236 8.44 -3.24 0.63
N LEU A 237 8.42 -2.33 1.61
CA LEU A 237 8.54 -0.89 1.35
C LEU A 237 9.91 -0.52 0.76
N LEU A 238 11.00 -1.08 1.28
CA LEU A 238 12.33 -0.88 0.71
C LEU A 238 12.42 -1.44 -0.71
N CYS A 239 11.89 -2.64 -0.94
CA CYS A 239 11.81 -3.22 -2.28
C CYS A 239 10.99 -2.33 -3.24
N PHE A 240 9.87 -1.80 -2.80
CA PHE A 240 9.03 -0.91 -3.59
C PHE A 240 9.77 0.40 -3.95
N LEU A 241 10.49 1.00 -3.01
CA LEU A 241 11.30 2.20 -3.25
C LEU A 241 12.40 1.92 -4.28
N GLU A 242 13.12 0.82 -4.15
CA GLU A 242 14.16 0.40 -5.10
C GLU A 242 13.58 0.13 -6.51
N ALA A 243 12.38 -0.44 -6.58
CA ALA A 243 11.66 -0.62 -7.83
C ALA A 243 11.30 0.73 -8.47
N GLY A 244 10.78 1.68 -7.65
CA GLY A 244 10.38 3.01 -8.10
C GLY A 244 11.53 3.84 -8.69
N LEU A 245 12.76 3.62 -8.21
CA LEU A 245 13.96 4.27 -8.75
C LEU A 245 14.39 3.71 -10.12
N ARG A 246 13.91 2.50 -10.49
CA ARG A 246 14.39 1.76 -11.67
C ARG A 246 13.33 1.51 -12.71
N LEU A 247 12.05 1.60 -12.34
CA LEU A 247 10.93 1.30 -13.22
C LEU A 247 10.09 2.52 -13.52
N LYS A 248 9.47 2.53 -14.70
CA LYS A 248 8.43 3.49 -15.04
C LYS A 248 7.21 3.27 -14.16
N LEU A 249 6.53 4.36 -13.75
CA LEU A 249 5.31 4.31 -12.95
C LEU A 249 4.21 3.44 -13.57
N ALA A 250 4.12 3.42 -14.91
CA ALA A 250 3.17 2.56 -15.63
C ALA A 250 3.45 1.06 -15.37
N THR A 251 4.72 0.64 -15.33
CA THR A 251 5.10 -0.74 -15.01
C THR A 251 4.76 -1.09 -13.57
N LEU A 252 5.08 -0.21 -12.61
CA LEU A 252 4.70 -0.39 -11.21
C LEU A 252 3.17 -0.47 -11.05
N GLY A 253 2.43 0.39 -11.77
CA GLY A 253 0.97 0.40 -11.77
C GLY A 253 0.33 -0.90 -12.26
N ILE A 254 1.00 -1.65 -13.14
CA ILE A 254 0.52 -2.98 -13.59
C ILE A 254 0.92 -4.05 -12.58
N VAL A 255 2.19 -4.05 -12.16
CA VAL A 255 2.73 -5.10 -11.26
C VAL A 255 2.06 -5.05 -9.88
N GLN A 256 1.58 -3.90 -9.42
CA GLN A 256 0.87 -3.76 -8.13
C GLN A 256 -0.39 -4.64 -8.03
N TYR A 257 -1.04 -4.99 -9.15
CA TYR A 257 -2.22 -5.86 -9.12
C TYR A 257 -1.92 -7.31 -8.66
N ILE A 258 -0.65 -7.70 -8.58
CA ILE A 258 -0.24 -8.97 -7.96
C ILE A 258 -0.73 -9.05 -6.52
N THR A 259 -0.60 -7.96 -5.74
CA THR A 259 -1.01 -7.93 -4.33
C THR A 259 -2.49 -8.26 -4.14
N PRO A 260 -3.47 -7.51 -4.69
CA PRO A 260 -4.86 -7.85 -4.49
C PRO A 260 -5.26 -9.19 -5.15
N THR A 261 -4.59 -9.60 -6.23
CA THR A 261 -4.83 -10.91 -6.84
C THR A 261 -4.42 -12.04 -5.89
N MET A 262 -3.25 -11.97 -5.28
CA MET A 262 -2.84 -12.95 -4.29
C MET A 262 -3.75 -12.96 -3.07
N GLN A 263 -4.14 -11.77 -2.57
CA GLN A 263 -5.08 -11.68 -1.44
C GLN A 263 -6.45 -12.28 -1.79
N PHE A 264 -6.96 -12.04 -3.00
CA PHE A 264 -8.18 -12.69 -3.50
C PHE A 264 -8.04 -14.21 -3.52
N LEU A 265 -6.94 -14.73 -4.08
CA LEU A 265 -6.69 -16.18 -4.13
C LEU A 265 -6.55 -16.77 -2.72
N LEU A 266 -5.86 -16.09 -1.81
CA LEU A 266 -5.78 -16.50 -0.40
C LEU A 266 -7.16 -16.51 0.26
N GLY A 267 -7.98 -15.48 0.06
CA GLY A 267 -9.33 -15.40 0.60
C GLY A 267 -10.19 -16.59 0.17
N VAL A 268 -10.18 -16.89 -1.13
CA VAL A 268 -11.02 -17.96 -1.69
C VAL A 268 -10.46 -19.35 -1.36
N PHE A 269 -9.18 -19.61 -1.62
CA PHE A 269 -8.62 -20.95 -1.63
C PHE A 269 -7.94 -21.37 -0.31
N VAL A 270 -7.43 -20.42 0.48
CA VAL A 270 -6.72 -20.72 1.73
C VAL A 270 -7.61 -20.46 2.94
N PHE A 271 -8.28 -19.31 2.97
CA PHE A 271 -9.16 -18.97 4.09
C PHE A 271 -10.60 -19.43 3.89
N HIS A 272 -10.94 -19.96 2.71
CA HIS A 272 -12.27 -20.47 2.37
C HIS A 272 -13.40 -19.47 2.68
N GLU A 273 -13.13 -18.16 2.48
CA GLU A 273 -14.15 -17.14 2.62
C GLU A 273 -15.28 -17.38 1.64
N HIS A 274 -16.51 -17.16 2.10
CA HIS A 274 -17.67 -17.35 1.26
C HIS A 274 -17.65 -16.41 0.06
N PHE A 275 -17.49 -17.00 -1.12
CA PHE A 275 -17.43 -16.30 -2.42
C PHE A 275 -18.70 -16.59 -3.21
N ASP A 276 -19.72 -15.76 -3.02
CA ASP A 276 -21.00 -15.87 -3.67
C ASP A 276 -21.04 -15.17 -5.05
N HIS A 277 -22.17 -15.39 -5.75
CA HIS A 277 -22.36 -14.83 -7.10
C HIS A 277 -22.24 -13.30 -7.12
N GLU A 278 -22.78 -12.61 -6.13
CA GLU A 278 -22.78 -11.15 -6.05
C GLU A 278 -21.36 -10.58 -5.91
N ARG A 279 -20.53 -11.20 -5.08
CA ARG A 279 -19.09 -10.87 -5.00
C ARG A 279 -18.39 -11.19 -6.31
N GLY A 280 -18.70 -12.34 -6.93
CA GLY A 280 -18.16 -12.73 -8.23
C GLY A 280 -18.41 -11.68 -9.30
N VAL A 281 -19.66 -11.25 -9.46
CA VAL A 281 -20.03 -10.17 -10.40
C VAL A 281 -19.27 -8.89 -10.09
N THR A 282 -19.20 -8.51 -8.81
CA THR A 282 -18.49 -7.29 -8.38
C THR A 282 -17.01 -7.33 -8.77
N PHE A 283 -16.31 -8.44 -8.49
CA PHE A 283 -14.90 -8.59 -8.85
C PHE A 283 -14.69 -8.54 -10.37
N VAL A 284 -15.54 -9.23 -11.14
CA VAL A 284 -15.46 -9.21 -12.63
C VAL A 284 -15.66 -7.78 -13.16
N LEU A 285 -16.64 -7.06 -12.67
CA LEU A 285 -16.87 -5.66 -13.10
C LEU A 285 -15.69 -4.75 -12.73
N ILE A 286 -15.11 -4.90 -11.55
CA ILE A 286 -13.91 -4.16 -11.15
C ILE A 286 -12.71 -4.51 -12.04
N TRP A 287 -12.50 -5.79 -12.36
CA TRP A 287 -11.42 -6.20 -13.27
C TRP A 287 -11.63 -5.63 -14.68
N VAL A 288 -12.85 -5.60 -15.20
CA VAL A 288 -13.17 -4.96 -16.48
C VAL A 288 -12.88 -3.45 -16.42
N ALA A 289 -13.30 -2.77 -15.36
CA ALA A 289 -13.00 -1.35 -15.17
C ALA A 289 -11.48 -1.07 -15.16
N LEU A 290 -10.74 -1.88 -14.42
CA LEU A 290 -9.27 -1.78 -14.35
C LEU A 290 -8.59 -2.10 -15.68
N ALA A 291 -9.08 -3.09 -16.43
CA ALA A 291 -8.56 -3.41 -17.76
C ALA A 291 -8.75 -2.23 -18.73
N ILE A 292 -9.95 -1.62 -18.75
CA ILE A 292 -10.24 -0.42 -19.57
C ILE A 292 -9.30 0.73 -19.17
N TYR A 293 -9.18 1.00 -17.87
CA TYR A 293 -8.33 2.08 -17.37
C TYR A 293 -6.84 1.84 -17.70
N THR A 294 -6.33 0.64 -17.44
CA THR A 294 -4.93 0.29 -17.68
C THR A 294 -4.59 0.33 -19.16
N PHE A 295 -5.47 -0.21 -20.01
CA PHE A 295 -5.28 -0.16 -21.46
C PHE A 295 -5.22 1.27 -21.99
N ASP A 296 -6.12 2.15 -21.51
CA ASP A 296 -6.14 3.56 -21.90
C ASP A 296 -4.88 4.29 -21.43
N ALA A 297 -4.44 4.09 -20.19
CA ALA A 297 -3.21 4.67 -19.65
C ALA A 297 -1.97 4.25 -20.45
N LEU A 298 -1.86 2.97 -20.81
CA LEU A 298 -0.76 2.46 -21.64
C LEU A 298 -0.78 3.05 -23.06
N ARG A 299 -1.97 3.21 -23.66
CA ARG A 299 -2.13 3.82 -24.98
C ARG A 299 -1.71 5.28 -24.98
N GLN A 300 -2.12 6.06 -23.97
CA GLN A 300 -1.73 7.46 -23.85
C GLN A 300 -0.21 7.61 -23.68
N HIS A 301 0.42 6.78 -22.86
CA HIS A 301 1.86 6.79 -22.68
C HIS A 301 2.63 6.48 -23.97
N ARG A 302 2.08 5.62 -24.85
CA ARG A 302 2.68 5.33 -26.16
C ARG A 302 2.51 6.46 -27.16
N MET A 303 1.40 7.22 -27.09
CA MET A 303 1.11 8.31 -28.02
C MET A 303 1.79 9.63 -27.63
N HIS A 304 2.14 9.81 -26.36
CA HIS A 304 2.83 10.99 -25.85
C HIS A 304 4.04 10.53 -25.00
N PRO A 305 5.13 10.04 -25.63
CA PRO A 305 6.38 9.82 -24.89
C PRO A 305 6.76 11.16 -24.25
N SER A 306 7.02 11.16 -22.95
CA SER A 306 7.46 12.37 -22.25
C SER A 306 8.72 12.91 -22.95
N ALA A 307 8.77 14.22 -23.19
CA ALA A 307 9.84 14.93 -23.93
C ALA A 307 11.27 14.76 -23.37
N GLY A 308 11.46 13.92 -22.34
CA GLY A 308 12.75 13.53 -21.78
C GLY A 308 13.32 12.20 -22.33
N GLU A 309 12.69 11.55 -23.31
CA GLU A 309 13.20 10.32 -23.94
C GLU A 309 13.78 10.56 -25.35
N ALA A 310 13.88 11.84 -25.79
CA ALA A 310 14.36 12.22 -27.14
C ALA A 310 15.73 12.91 -27.13
N GLU A 311 16.50 12.88 -26.03
CA GLU A 311 17.90 13.35 -25.99
C GLU A 311 18.88 12.22 -25.63
#